data_b14f66826a24c930bfbd9186752bcaba
#
_entry.id   b14f66826a24c930bfbd9186752bcaba
#
_cell.length_a   1.000
_cell.length_b   1.000
_cell.length_c   1.000
_cell.angle_alpha   90.00
_cell.angle_beta   90.00
_cell.angle_gamma   90.00
#
_symmetry.space_group_name_H-M   'P 1'
#
loop_
_entity.id
_entity.type
_entity.pdbx_description
1 polymer ?
#
loop_
_entity_poly.entity_id
_entity_poly.type
_entity_poly.pdbx_seq_one_letter_code
_entity_poly.pdbx_strand_id
1 'polypeptide(L)'
;MTAFSTCPCNSQRAFANCCQPYLSGQTPAPTAEALMRSRYTAFCAQNIEYLIATHHPTKRALGDRASLAQSMKNTTWLGLTILETQRGQPTDQSGIVEFVARFQAQERGQIHERSRFQKQKGRWFYLDGEHLPPIEPKRNDPCWCGSGKKFKQCHGQQRGR
;
A
#
# COMPACT_ATOMS: atom_id res chain seq x y z
N MET A 1 7.72 -10.74 14.46
CA MET A 1 6.52 -10.25 13.73
C MET A 1 6.00 -9.02 14.43
N THR A 2 5.92 -7.91 13.75
CA THR A 2 5.29 -6.68 14.28
C THR A 2 3.81 -6.95 14.48
N ALA A 3 3.35 -6.97 15.74
CA ALA A 3 1.95 -7.18 16.06
C ALA A 3 1.20 -5.85 15.93
N PHE A 4 0.53 -5.65 14.79
CA PHE A 4 -0.41 -4.54 14.64
C PHE A 4 -1.75 -4.92 15.24
N SER A 5 -2.36 -4.06 16.03
CA SER A 5 -3.76 -4.24 16.46
C SER A 5 -4.73 -3.86 15.34
N THR A 6 -4.61 -2.65 14.81
CA THR A 6 -5.35 -2.18 13.63
C THR A 6 -4.46 -2.34 12.39
N CYS A 7 -5.07 -2.71 11.25
CA CYS A 7 -4.31 -2.92 10.03
C CYS A 7 -3.70 -1.62 9.50
N PRO A 8 -2.38 -1.58 9.21
CA PRO A 8 -1.72 -0.40 8.66
C PRO A 8 -2.31 0.08 7.33
N CYS A 9 -3.01 -0.79 6.60
CA CYS A 9 -3.58 -0.45 5.29
C CYS A 9 -4.75 0.55 5.32
N ASN A 10 -5.06 1.11 6.48
CA ASN A 10 -6.13 2.09 6.68
C ASN A 10 -7.56 1.56 6.41
N SER A 11 -7.74 0.25 6.40
CA SER A 11 -9.07 -0.37 6.27
C SER A 11 -9.94 -0.23 7.51
N GLN A 12 -9.40 0.26 8.62
CA GLN A 12 -10.02 0.32 9.95
C GLN A 12 -10.35 -1.06 10.56
N ARG A 13 -9.89 -2.15 9.94
CA ARG A 13 -10.09 -3.51 10.43
C ARG A 13 -8.91 -3.96 11.29
N ALA A 14 -9.16 -4.91 12.20
CA ALA A 14 -8.09 -5.59 12.92
C ALA A 14 -7.12 -6.26 11.93
N PHE A 15 -5.82 -6.17 12.17
CA PHE A 15 -4.80 -6.74 11.29
C PHE A 15 -5.02 -8.25 11.06
N ALA A 16 -5.36 -8.99 12.13
CA ALA A 16 -5.65 -10.42 12.08
C ALA A 16 -6.76 -10.80 11.08
N ASN A 17 -7.73 -9.91 10.88
CA ASN A 17 -8.88 -10.11 10.00
C ASN A 17 -8.78 -9.30 8.69
N CYS A 18 -7.59 -8.79 8.37
CA CYS A 18 -7.36 -7.95 7.20
C CYS A 18 -6.16 -8.46 6.39
N CYS A 19 -4.97 -7.91 6.60
CA CYS A 19 -3.80 -8.25 5.79
C CYS A 19 -3.00 -9.44 6.34
N GLN A 20 -3.11 -9.77 7.63
CA GLN A 20 -2.32 -10.85 8.24
C GLN A 20 -2.47 -12.20 7.52
N PRO A 21 -3.68 -12.67 7.16
CA PRO A 21 -3.83 -13.96 6.47
C PRO A 21 -3.09 -14.01 5.12
N TYR A 22 -2.97 -12.87 4.43
CA TYR A 22 -2.25 -12.79 3.17
C TYR A 22 -0.73 -12.78 3.41
N LEU A 23 -0.26 -11.97 4.35
CA LEU A 23 1.17 -11.86 4.67
C LEU A 23 1.74 -13.17 5.23
N SER A 24 0.95 -13.93 5.97
CA SER A 24 1.34 -15.25 6.52
C SER A 24 1.30 -16.37 5.47
N GLY A 25 0.74 -16.10 4.27
CA GLY A 25 0.54 -17.12 3.26
C GLY A 25 -0.63 -18.07 3.52
N GLN A 26 -1.45 -17.80 4.53
CA GLN A 26 -2.61 -18.62 4.90
C GLN A 26 -3.66 -18.63 3.78
N THR A 27 -3.91 -17.47 3.17
CA THR A 27 -4.78 -17.35 2.00
C THR A 27 -4.21 -16.34 1.00
N PRO A 28 -4.44 -16.50 -0.33
CA PRO A 28 -4.10 -15.48 -1.30
C PRO A 28 -5.08 -14.31 -1.21
N ALA A 29 -4.61 -13.10 -1.58
CA ALA A 29 -5.48 -11.94 -1.69
C ALA A 29 -6.56 -12.19 -2.77
N PRO A 30 -7.85 -11.97 -2.47
CA PRO A 30 -8.95 -12.30 -3.38
C PRO A 30 -9.13 -11.29 -4.52
N THR A 31 -8.68 -10.05 -4.34
CA THR A 31 -8.84 -8.93 -5.29
C THR A 31 -7.53 -8.18 -5.49
N ALA A 32 -7.44 -7.41 -6.57
CA ALA A 32 -6.31 -6.51 -6.79
C ALA A 32 -6.16 -5.47 -5.66
N GLU A 33 -7.26 -4.92 -5.16
CA GLU A 33 -7.24 -3.99 -4.03
C GLU A 33 -6.74 -4.68 -2.74
N ALA A 34 -7.20 -5.88 -2.44
CA ALA A 34 -6.73 -6.63 -1.27
C ALA A 34 -5.23 -6.91 -1.36
N LEU A 35 -4.72 -7.22 -2.57
CA LEU A 35 -3.28 -7.35 -2.79
C LEU A 35 -2.55 -6.03 -2.59
N MET A 36 -3.06 -4.91 -3.13
CA MET A 36 -2.43 -3.60 -2.93
C MET A 36 -2.33 -3.25 -1.44
N ARG A 37 -3.42 -3.40 -0.70
CA ARG A 37 -3.48 -3.14 0.75
C ARG A 37 -2.48 -4.01 1.52
N SER A 38 -2.40 -5.30 1.19
CA SER A 38 -1.47 -6.22 1.86
C SER A 38 0.00 -5.94 1.50
N ARG A 39 0.29 -5.51 0.27
CA ARG A 39 1.64 -5.08 -0.12
C ARG A 39 2.05 -3.81 0.64
N TYR A 40 1.16 -2.82 0.79
CA TYR A 40 1.42 -1.66 1.65
C TYR A 40 1.73 -2.08 3.10
N THR A 41 0.92 -2.98 3.66
CA THR A 41 1.16 -3.52 5.00
C THR A 41 2.49 -4.27 5.09
N ALA A 42 2.89 -4.97 4.02
CA ALA A 42 4.20 -5.63 3.93
C ALA A 42 5.36 -4.62 3.98
N PHE A 43 5.23 -3.44 3.36
CA PHE A 43 6.19 -2.34 3.53
C PHE A 43 6.25 -1.87 4.98
N CYS A 44 5.11 -1.68 5.65
CA CYS A 44 5.06 -1.32 7.06
C CYS A 44 5.71 -2.37 7.97
N ALA A 45 5.52 -3.65 7.65
CA ALA A 45 6.07 -4.80 8.38
C ALA A 45 7.48 -5.20 7.95
N GLN A 46 8.06 -4.54 6.95
CA GLN A 46 9.34 -4.89 6.33
C GLN A 46 9.39 -6.35 5.82
N ASN A 47 8.26 -6.86 5.34
CA ASN A 47 8.15 -8.21 4.80
C ASN A 47 8.54 -8.24 3.32
N ILE A 48 9.84 -8.25 3.06
CA ILE A 48 10.42 -8.25 1.70
C ILE A 48 10.02 -9.50 0.93
N GLU A 49 9.94 -10.66 1.60
CA GLU A 49 9.58 -11.93 0.96
C GLU A 49 8.19 -11.85 0.33
N TYR A 50 7.22 -11.29 1.05
CA TYR A 50 5.87 -11.11 0.53
C TYR A 50 5.84 -10.18 -0.69
N LEU A 51 6.60 -9.09 -0.65
CA LEU A 51 6.68 -8.14 -1.76
C LEU A 51 7.26 -8.78 -3.02
N ILE A 52 8.33 -9.57 -2.87
CA ILE A 52 8.93 -10.32 -4.00
C ILE A 52 7.97 -11.41 -4.48
N ALA A 53 7.39 -12.19 -3.58
CA ALA A 53 6.48 -13.29 -3.93
C ALA A 53 5.21 -12.82 -4.67
N THR A 54 4.75 -11.60 -4.38
CA THR A 54 3.56 -10.98 -4.99
C THR A 54 3.87 -10.03 -6.14
N HIS A 55 5.14 -9.79 -6.46
CA HIS A 55 5.54 -9.14 -7.71
C HIS A 55 5.42 -10.13 -8.86
N HIS A 56 4.93 -9.67 -10.01
CA HIS A 56 4.74 -10.56 -11.17
C HIS A 56 6.07 -11.22 -11.58
N PRO A 57 6.12 -12.54 -11.81
CA PRO A 57 7.38 -13.25 -12.07
C PRO A 57 8.22 -12.65 -13.19
N THR A 58 7.58 -12.14 -14.26
CA THR A 58 8.29 -11.53 -15.41
C THR A 58 8.94 -10.18 -15.10
N LYS A 59 8.62 -9.59 -13.95
CA LYS A 59 9.13 -8.28 -13.53
C LYS A 59 10.14 -8.36 -12.38
N ARG A 60 10.39 -9.57 -11.84
CA ARG A 60 11.36 -9.77 -10.77
C ARG A 60 12.79 -9.68 -11.29
N ALA A 61 13.65 -9.03 -10.53
CA ALA A 61 15.08 -8.93 -10.82
C ALA A 61 15.93 -9.41 -9.62
N LEU A 62 17.16 -9.81 -9.88
CA LEU A 62 18.09 -10.30 -8.85
C LEU A 62 18.39 -9.26 -7.76
N GLY A 63 18.31 -7.96 -8.09
CA GLY A 63 18.54 -6.86 -7.15
C GLY A 63 17.34 -6.44 -6.31
N ASP A 64 16.15 -7.00 -6.53
CA ASP A 64 14.90 -6.54 -5.90
C ASP A 64 14.98 -6.56 -4.37
N ARG A 65 15.53 -7.62 -3.79
CA ARG A 65 15.69 -7.74 -2.33
C ARG A 65 16.51 -6.59 -1.74
N ALA A 66 17.66 -6.29 -2.34
CA ALA A 66 18.53 -5.22 -1.88
C ALA A 66 17.88 -3.84 -2.07
N SER A 67 17.22 -3.63 -3.21
CA SER A 67 16.50 -2.39 -3.50
C SER A 67 15.34 -2.16 -2.54
N LEU A 68 14.54 -3.18 -2.24
CA LEU A 68 13.45 -3.10 -1.27
C LEU A 68 13.98 -2.83 0.14
N ALA A 69 15.00 -3.55 0.58
CA ALA A 69 15.63 -3.33 1.88
C ALA A 69 16.16 -1.91 2.02
N GLN A 70 16.79 -1.37 0.98
CA GLN A 70 17.28 0.02 0.98
C GLN A 70 16.15 1.04 1.01
N SER A 71 15.07 0.83 0.23
CA SER A 71 13.93 1.74 0.19
C SER A 71 13.14 1.79 1.51
N MET A 72 13.14 0.69 2.25
CA MET A 72 12.48 0.60 3.57
C MET A 72 13.30 1.22 4.69
N LYS A 73 14.61 1.35 4.49
CA LYS A 73 15.53 1.86 5.50
C LYS A 73 15.21 3.33 5.79
N ASN A 74 14.98 3.64 7.07
CA ASN A 74 14.66 5.00 7.52
C ASN A 74 13.35 5.57 6.94
N THR A 75 12.43 4.71 6.51
CA THR A 75 11.12 5.12 6.01
C THR A 75 10.02 4.66 6.98
N THR A 76 9.23 5.62 7.45
CA THR A 76 8.01 5.36 8.25
C THR A 76 6.79 5.62 7.38
N TRP A 77 5.96 4.61 7.22
CA TRP A 77 4.72 4.72 6.47
C TRP A 77 3.64 5.36 7.33
N LEU A 78 2.94 6.36 6.78
CA LEU A 78 2.00 7.21 7.51
C LEU A 78 0.53 6.93 7.16
N GLY A 79 0.25 6.34 6.02
CA GLY A 79 -1.10 5.98 5.63
C GLY A 79 -1.24 5.67 4.15
N LEU A 80 -2.24 4.85 3.84
CA LEU A 80 -2.65 4.46 2.50
C LEU A 80 -4.06 4.98 2.22
N THR A 81 -4.26 5.59 1.06
CA THR A 81 -5.57 5.98 0.55
C THR A 81 -5.76 5.34 -0.81
N ILE A 82 -6.76 4.48 -0.97
CA ILE A 82 -7.20 3.99 -2.27
C ILE A 82 -8.12 5.05 -2.88
N LEU A 83 -7.80 5.50 -4.08
CA LEU A 83 -8.55 6.53 -4.79
C LEU A 83 -9.55 5.92 -5.76
N GLU A 84 -9.12 4.94 -6.55
CA GLU A 84 -9.95 4.30 -7.57
C GLU A 84 -9.53 2.85 -7.76
N THR A 85 -10.51 2.02 -8.09
CA THR A 85 -10.27 0.64 -8.54
C THR A 85 -11.03 0.41 -9.84
N GLN A 86 -10.37 -0.24 -10.82
CA GLN A 86 -11.00 -0.63 -12.07
C GLN A 86 -10.79 -2.13 -12.27
N ARG A 87 -11.89 -2.90 -12.35
CA ARG A 87 -11.82 -4.36 -12.37
C ARG A 87 -11.11 -4.91 -11.13
N GLY A 88 -10.39 -6.03 -11.23
CA GLY A 88 -9.63 -6.60 -10.12
C GLY A 88 -10.47 -7.36 -9.10
N GLN A 89 -11.70 -7.70 -9.44
CA GLN A 89 -12.60 -8.53 -8.63
C GLN A 89 -12.20 -10.02 -8.70
N PRO A 90 -12.72 -10.90 -7.84
CA PRO A 90 -12.33 -12.32 -7.82
C PRO A 90 -12.49 -13.05 -9.14
N THR A 91 -13.37 -12.61 -10.02
CA THR A 91 -13.62 -13.21 -11.35
C THR A 91 -12.77 -12.58 -12.47
N ASP A 92 -12.13 -11.44 -12.21
CA ASP A 92 -11.32 -10.75 -13.20
C ASP A 92 -9.92 -11.36 -13.33
N GLN A 93 -9.29 -11.15 -14.49
CA GLN A 93 -7.89 -11.56 -14.77
C GLN A 93 -6.91 -10.39 -14.68
N SER A 94 -7.40 -9.17 -14.68
CA SER A 94 -6.60 -7.95 -14.55
C SER A 94 -7.35 -6.91 -13.73
N GLY A 95 -6.62 -5.99 -13.13
CA GLY A 95 -7.19 -4.89 -12.36
C GLY A 95 -6.23 -3.72 -12.26
N ILE A 96 -6.78 -2.56 -11.98
CA ILE A 96 -6.04 -1.33 -11.73
C ILE A 96 -6.45 -0.80 -10.35
N VAL A 97 -5.46 -0.36 -9.58
CA VAL A 97 -5.67 0.32 -8.30
C VAL A 97 -4.88 1.61 -8.32
N GLU A 98 -5.57 2.73 -8.18
CA GLU A 98 -4.94 4.03 -7.96
C GLU A 98 -4.93 4.37 -6.48
N PHE A 99 -3.78 4.76 -5.96
CA PHE A 99 -3.61 5.01 -4.54
C PHE A 99 -2.59 6.12 -4.25
N VAL A 100 -2.67 6.65 -3.04
CA VAL A 100 -1.64 7.50 -2.44
C VAL A 100 -1.13 6.83 -1.18
N ALA A 101 0.17 6.57 -1.11
CA ALA A 101 0.87 6.13 0.09
C ALA A 101 1.76 7.26 0.60
N ARG A 102 1.58 7.65 1.87
CA ARG A 102 2.35 8.72 2.50
C ARG A 102 3.37 8.16 3.46
N PHE A 103 4.53 8.80 3.49
CA PHE A 103 5.66 8.37 4.30
C PHE A 103 6.44 9.53 4.87
N GLN A 104 7.21 9.26 5.92
CA GLN A 104 8.24 10.10 6.49
C GLN A 104 9.58 9.40 6.31
N ALA A 105 10.52 10.08 5.65
CA ALA A 105 11.91 9.72 5.60
C ALA A 105 12.72 10.90 6.15
N GLN A 106 13.74 11.39 5.45
CA GLN A 106 14.36 12.70 5.78
C GLN A 106 13.33 13.82 5.67
N GLU A 107 12.52 13.78 4.62
CA GLU A 107 11.37 14.65 4.42
C GLU A 107 10.09 13.81 4.32
N ARG A 108 8.94 14.48 4.50
CA ARG A 108 7.63 13.88 4.27
C ARG A 108 7.39 13.79 2.77
N GLY A 109 6.98 12.62 2.32
CA GLY A 109 6.69 12.36 0.91
C GLY A 109 5.41 11.58 0.70
N GLN A 110 5.07 11.40 -0.55
CA GLN A 110 3.99 10.53 -0.99
C GLN A 110 4.35 9.82 -2.29
N ILE A 111 3.78 8.65 -2.45
CA ILE A 111 3.71 7.93 -3.73
C ILE A 111 2.25 8.00 -4.18
N HIS A 112 2.00 8.67 -5.30
CA HIS A 112 0.73 8.60 -6.01
C HIS A 112 0.97 7.75 -7.24
N GLU A 113 0.33 6.59 -7.28
CA GLU A 113 0.57 5.58 -8.32
C GLU A 113 -0.72 4.95 -8.78
N ARG A 114 -0.78 4.69 -10.07
CA ARG A 114 -1.80 3.88 -10.72
C ARG A 114 -1.17 2.55 -11.08
N SER A 115 -1.43 1.54 -10.28
CA SER A 115 -0.81 0.22 -10.37
C SER A 115 -1.67 -0.75 -11.19
N ARG A 116 -0.99 -1.55 -12.01
CA ARG A 116 -1.62 -2.66 -12.73
C ARG A 116 -1.37 -3.98 -12.01
N PHE A 117 -2.40 -4.80 -11.95
CA PHE A 117 -2.38 -6.12 -11.36
C PHE A 117 -2.84 -7.16 -12.37
N GLN A 118 -2.25 -8.33 -12.31
CA GLN A 118 -2.60 -9.47 -13.16
C GLN A 118 -2.80 -10.71 -12.31
N LYS A 119 -3.80 -11.51 -12.68
CA LYS A 119 -4.08 -12.78 -12.03
C LYS A 119 -3.48 -13.93 -12.85
N GLN A 120 -2.73 -14.81 -12.19
CA GLN A 120 -2.18 -16.02 -12.79
C GLN A 120 -2.42 -17.21 -11.84
N LYS A 121 -2.94 -18.30 -12.39
CA LYS A 121 -3.23 -19.54 -11.61
C LYS A 121 -3.98 -19.25 -10.32
N GLY A 122 -4.99 -18.37 -10.38
CA GLY A 122 -5.84 -18.00 -9.26
C GLY A 122 -5.22 -17.02 -8.25
N ARG A 123 -4.01 -16.49 -8.49
CA ARG A 123 -3.31 -15.56 -7.59
C ARG A 123 -3.09 -14.21 -8.25
N TRP A 124 -3.32 -13.15 -7.51
CA TRP A 124 -3.02 -11.79 -7.95
C TRP A 124 -1.54 -11.46 -7.78
N PHE A 125 -1.00 -10.73 -8.75
CA PHE A 125 0.35 -10.17 -8.74
C PHE A 125 0.35 -8.71 -9.11
N TYR A 126 1.18 -7.92 -8.43
CA TYR A 126 1.52 -6.58 -8.87
C TYR A 126 2.39 -6.68 -10.12
N LEU A 127 1.98 -6.03 -11.20
CA LEU A 127 2.68 -6.06 -12.47
C LEU A 127 3.67 -4.90 -12.58
N ASP A 128 3.15 -3.69 -12.58
CA ASP A 128 3.87 -2.43 -12.64
C ASP A 128 2.93 -1.26 -12.28
N GLY A 129 3.45 -0.05 -12.27
CA GLY A 129 2.67 1.14 -11.98
C GLY A 129 3.21 2.38 -12.69
N GLU A 130 2.31 3.36 -12.84
CA GLU A 130 2.60 4.68 -13.34
C GLU A 130 2.55 5.67 -12.19
N HIS A 131 3.63 6.42 -11.97
CA HIS A 131 3.65 7.51 -10.99
C HIS A 131 2.88 8.71 -11.53
N LEU A 132 2.02 9.26 -10.70
CA LEU A 132 1.18 10.41 -11.00
C LEU A 132 1.62 11.62 -10.15
N PRO A 133 1.22 12.85 -10.54
CA PRO A 133 1.52 14.05 -9.75
C PRO A 133 0.99 13.94 -8.32
N PRO A 134 1.69 14.54 -7.33
CA PRO A 134 1.26 14.51 -5.94
C PRO A 134 -0.14 15.08 -5.73
N ILE A 135 -0.91 14.46 -4.84
CA ILE A 135 -2.22 14.96 -4.40
C ILE A 135 -2.11 15.51 -2.99
N GLU A 136 -2.46 16.78 -2.84
CA GLU A 136 -2.52 17.43 -1.55
C GLU A 136 -3.97 17.59 -1.09
N PRO A 137 -4.31 17.14 0.14
CA PRO A 137 -5.64 17.35 0.69
C PRO A 137 -5.93 18.84 0.82
N LYS A 138 -7.15 19.23 0.57
CA LYS A 138 -7.64 20.57 0.89
C LYS A 138 -7.72 20.72 2.41
N ARG A 139 -7.69 21.96 2.88
CA ARG A 139 -7.68 22.30 4.32
C ARG A 139 -8.78 21.60 5.13
N ASN A 140 -9.97 21.43 4.56
CA ASN A 140 -11.13 20.88 5.22
C ASN A 140 -11.40 19.40 4.91
N ASP A 141 -10.63 18.78 4.03
CA ASP A 141 -10.80 17.36 3.70
C ASP A 141 -10.49 16.47 4.91
N PRO A 142 -11.05 15.26 4.97
CA PRO A 142 -10.64 14.28 5.96
C PRO A 142 -9.12 14.03 5.87
N CYS A 143 -8.48 13.92 7.02
CA CYS A 143 -7.06 13.63 7.05
C CYS A 143 -6.81 12.20 6.53
N TRP A 144 -5.85 12.07 5.63
CA TRP A 144 -5.48 10.81 5.00
C TRP A 144 -4.95 9.73 5.98
N CYS A 145 -4.63 10.10 7.22
CA CYS A 145 -4.14 9.16 8.23
C CYS A 145 -5.23 8.29 8.87
N GLY A 146 -6.50 8.48 8.49
CA GLY A 146 -7.63 7.74 9.05
C GLY A 146 -8.06 8.18 10.46
N SER A 147 -7.54 9.30 10.98
CA SER A 147 -7.89 9.82 12.33
C SER A 147 -9.32 10.34 12.45
N GLY A 148 -10.06 10.48 11.32
CA GLY A 148 -11.37 11.13 11.27
C GLY A 148 -11.35 12.65 11.42
N LYS A 149 -10.20 13.26 11.70
CA LYS A 149 -10.03 14.72 11.82
C LYS A 149 -9.89 15.37 10.44
N LYS A 150 -10.26 16.65 10.32
CA LYS A 150 -9.93 17.45 9.14
C LYS A 150 -8.43 17.62 8.98
N PHE A 151 -7.95 17.69 7.73
CA PHE A 151 -6.52 17.81 7.44
C PHE A 151 -5.87 18.98 8.20
N LYS A 152 -6.50 20.16 8.22
CA LYS A 152 -6.05 21.35 8.98
C LYS A 152 -5.91 21.13 10.48
N GLN A 153 -6.62 20.16 11.06
CA GLN A 153 -6.62 19.83 12.49
C GLN A 153 -5.72 18.64 12.82
N CYS A 154 -5.04 18.11 11.83
CA CYS A 154 -4.18 16.95 11.95
C CYS A 154 -2.84 17.20 11.24
N HIS A 155 -2.57 16.59 10.12
CA HIS A 155 -1.29 16.70 9.41
C HIS A 155 -1.12 18.02 8.65
N GLY A 156 -2.16 18.80 8.45
CA GLY A 156 -2.10 20.13 7.85
C GLY A 156 -1.57 21.24 8.78
N GLN A 157 -1.43 20.96 10.07
CA GLN A 157 -0.94 21.96 11.05
C GLN A 157 0.56 22.27 10.90
N GLN A 158 1.33 21.41 10.26
CA GLN A 158 2.80 21.54 10.15
C GLN A 158 3.28 22.41 8.96
N ARG A 159 2.37 23.05 8.24
CA ARG A 159 2.70 23.95 7.12
C ARG A 159 2.85 25.44 7.50
N GLY A 160 2.88 25.74 8.79
CA GLY A 160 3.00 27.11 9.29
C GLY A 160 4.26 27.32 10.11
N ARG A 161 5.43 27.30 9.45
CA ARG A 161 6.66 28.03 9.88
C ARG A 161 7.64 28.08 8.74
#